data_47fb7de78fdf5ee72eeceb13cc88caeb
#
_entry.id   47fb7de78fdf5ee72eeceb13cc88caeb
#
_cell.length_a   1.000
_cell.length_b   1.000
_cell.length_c   1.000
_cell.angle_alpha   90.00
_cell.angle_beta   90.00
_cell.angle_gamma   90.00
#
_symmetry.space_group_name_H-M   'P 1'
#
loop_
_entity.id
_entity.type
_entity.pdbx_description
1 polymer ?
#
loop_
_entity_poly.entity_id
_entity_poly.type
_entity_poly.pdbx_seq_one_letter_code
_entity_poly.pdbx_strand_id
1 'polypeptide(L)'
;MDKKKIVFIISAAVFTLLFALLAVFVFPKKKYTFPLDTSKTDIIIVGDSLYANGINDVRELASFVLEATDAEVQNCSIGGTTASKLNKGNEVDYYGDLLNFHNVSNIICTHDISSVSDNVKSLTSNYDASYVKMKYLVGTDLNKEDFMIVNYGINDSILRVRTKSENPYDEYTFAGAMRAGIKRIHEKYPDLKIIIGEVTYTTYIQNGEPDESFDEVTGTYRVEYNEELKKIANEFDNVYFFEISQYMEINKDNYETYLADGLHLNEEGKKRYSAALAEYLEELK
;
A
#
# COMPACT_ATOMS: atom_id res chain seq x y z
N MET A 1 -24.48 11.97 54.09
CA MET A 1 -23.46 11.24 53.35
C MET A 1 -22.16 11.32 54.13
N ASP A 2 -21.51 10.22 54.38
CA ASP A 2 -20.31 10.16 55.21
C ASP A 2 -19.16 10.96 54.57
N LYS A 3 -18.46 11.79 55.36
CA LYS A 3 -17.38 12.64 54.90
C LYS A 3 -16.31 11.84 54.14
N LYS A 4 -16.07 10.58 54.51
CA LYS A 4 -15.13 9.67 53.79
C LYS A 4 -15.62 9.29 52.40
N LYS A 5 -16.94 9.13 52.20
CA LYS A 5 -17.51 8.85 50.86
C LYS A 5 -17.43 10.07 49.96
N ILE A 6 -17.59 11.28 50.51
CA ILE A 6 -17.47 12.52 49.74
C ILE A 6 -16.04 12.72 49.26
N VAL A 7 -15.06 12.52 50.13
CA VAL A 7 -13.64 12.66 49.80
C VAL A 7 -13.24 11.62 48.72
N PHE A 8 -13.72 10.38 48.83
CA PHE A 8 -13.45 9.33 47.82
C PHE A 8 -14.05 9.67 46.45
N ILE A 9 -15.27 10.17 46.40
CA ILE A 9 -15.93 10.56 45.12
C ILE A 9 -15.21 11.75 44.49
N ILE A 10 -14.80 12.75 45.28
CA ILE A 10 -14.06 13.91 44.77
C ILE A 10 -12.70 13.51 44.29
N SER A 11 -11.96 12.63 44.97
CA SER A 11 -10.65 12.17 44.53
C SER A 11 -10.75 11.32 43.27
N ALA A 12 -11.77 10.45 43.13
CA ALA A 12 -12.01 9.68 41.93
C ALA A 12 -12.34 10.58 40.73
N ALA A 13 -13.18 11.59 40.90
CA ALA A 13 -13.54 12.55 39.86
C ALA A 13 -12.34 13.39 39.40
N VAL A 14 -11.51 13.84 40.34
CA VAL A 14 -10.26 14.59 40.04
C VAL A 14 -9.26 13.70 39.32
N PHE A 15 -9.13 12.43 39.70
CA PHE A 15 -8.25 11.48 39.05
C PHE A 15 -8.71 11.18 37.60
N THR A 16 -9.99 11.01 37.38
CA THR A 16 -10.60 10.81 36.06
C THR A 16 -10.40 12.03 35.16
N LEU A 17 -10.56 13.24 35.72
CA LEU A 17 -10.36 14.49 34.99
C LEU A 17 -8.87 14.71 34.62
N LEU A 18 -7.96 14.40 35.55
CA LEU A 18 -6.52 14.44 35.31
C LEU A 18 -6.08 13.41 34.24
N PHE A 19 -6.67 12.21 34.27
CA PHE A 19 -6.38 11.18 33.27
C PHE A 19 -6.92 11.58 31.89
N ALA A 20 -8.11 12.17 31.82
CA ALA A 20 -8.68 12.69 30.58
C ALA A 20 -7.86 13.87 30.03
N LEU A 21 -7.37 14.77 30.89
CA LEU A 21 -6.47 15.86 30.50
C LEU A 21 -5.09 15.34 30.06
N LEU A 22 -4.52 14.36 30.76
CA LEU A 22 -3.28 13.71 30.34
C LEU A 22 -3.45 12.99 29.00
N ALA A 23 -4.58 12.29 28.77
CA ALA A 23 -4.85 11.64 27.49
C ALA A 23 -4.96 12.65 26.33
N VAL A 24 -5.45 13.86 26.59
CA VAL A 24 -5.50 14.93 25.58
C VAL A 24 -4.11 15.53 25.32
N PHE A 25 -3.24 15.59 26.36
CA PHE A 25 -1.93 16.21 26.25
C PHE A 25 -0.81 15.22 25.86
N VAL A 26 -0.92 13.93 26.25
CA VAL A 26 0.11 12.91 25.99
C VAL A 26 -0.11 12.20 24.68
N PHE A 27 -1.36 12.18 24.20
CA PHE A 27 -1.68 11.70 22.86
C PHE A 27 -2.34 12.85 22.08
N PRO A 28 -1.56 13.83 21.57
CA PRO A 28 -2.09 14.69 20.55
C PRO A 28 -2.55 13.74 19.44
N LYS A 29 -3.87 13.66 19.20
CA LYS A 29 -4.36 13.13 17.94
C LYS A 29 -3.62 13.95 16.89
N LYS A 30 -2.54 13.38 16.29
CA LYS A 30 -1.99 13.92 15.07
C LYS A 30 -3.20 13.98 14.13
N LYS A 31 -3.78 15.15 13.99
CA LYS A 31 -4.61 15.44 12.84
C LYS A 31 -3.68 15.18 11.70
N TYR A 32 -3.96 14.15 10.91
CA TYR A 32 -3.40 14.05 9.58
C TYR A 32 -3.91 15.30 8.85
N THR A 33 -3.19 16.37 8.98
CA THR A 33 -3.28 17.48 8.05
C THR A 33 -2.57 16.91 6.84
N PHE A 34 -3.36 16.46 5.86
CA PHE A 34 -2.81 16.25 4.53
C PHE A 34 -2.09 17.55 4.18
N PRO A 35 -0.81 17.50 3.84
CA PRO A 35 -0.20 18.66 3.27
C PRO A 35 -0.94 18.91 1.95
N LEU A 36 -1.82 19.88 1.94
CA LEU A 36 -2.42 20.42 0.71
C LEU A 36 -1.37 21.15 -0.14
N ASP A 37 -0.15 21.19 0.34
CA ASP A 37 0.98 21.73 -0.37
C ASP A 37 1.66 20.60 -1.17
N THR A 38 1.10 20.33 -2.34
CA THR A 38 1.66 19.37 -3.31
C THR A 38 2.98 19.85 -3.93
N SER A 39 3.57 20.95 -3.44
CA SER A 39 4.79 21.52 -4.01
C SER A 39 6.08 20.86 -3.57
N LYS A 40 6.02 19.81 -2.72
CA LYS A 40 7.19 19.20 -2.09
C LYS A 40 7.17 17.67 -1.99
N THR A 41 6.28 16.98 -2.64
CA THR A 41 6.30 15.51 -2.59
C THR A 41 7.32 15.00 -3.61
N ASP A 42 8.31 14.26 -3.15
CA ASP A 42 9.34 13.68 -4.01
C ASP A 42 8.95 12.24 -4.44
N ILE A 43 8.25 11.53 -3.56
CA ILE A 43 7.86 10.14 -3.75
C ILE A 43 6.37 9.98 -3.48
N ILE A 44 5.62 9.50 -4.47
CA ILE A 44 4.24 9.05 -4.28
C ILE A 44 4.17 7.52 -4.32
N ILE A 45 3.41 6.93 -3.40
CA ILE A 45 3.28 5.47 -3.30
C ILE A 45 1.81 5.08 -3.52
N VAL A 46 1.57 4.17 -4.44
CA VAL A 46 0.30 3.46 -4.61
C VAL A 46 0.55 1.95 -4.49
N GLY A 47 -0.30 1.27 -3.76
CA GLY A 47 -0.10 -0.15 -3.48
C GLY A 47 -1.17 -0.73 -2.58
N ASP A 48 -0.91 -1.92 -2.11
CA ASP A 48 -1.76 -2.67 -1.19
C ASP A 48 -1.32 -2.51 0.29
N SER A 49 -1.62 -3.52 1.12
CA SER A 49 -1.33 -3.48 2.55
C SER A 49 0.16 -3.53 2.90
N LEU A 50 1.05 -3.84 1.97
CA LEU A 50 2.49 -3.77 2.25
C LEU A 50 2.90 -2.36 2.69
N TYR A 51 2.36 -1.34 2.04
CA TYR A 51 2.61 0.06 2.36
C TYR A 51 1.51 0.70 3.21
N ALA A 52 0.27 0.19 3.16
CA ALA A 52 -0.78 0.61 4.07
C ALA A 52 -0.59 -0.03 5.45
N ASN A 53 -1.14 0.57 6.50
CA ASN A 53 -0.99 0.09 7.88
C ASN A 53 -1.27 -1.41 8.04
N GLY A 54 -0.32 -2.13 8.57
CA GLY A 54 -0.52 -3.48 9.08
C GLY A 54 -1.38 -3.50 10.36
N ILE A 55 -2.05 -4.61 10.58
CA ILE A 55 -3.11 -4.78 11.62
C ILE A 55 -2.65 -4.49 13.05
N ASN A 56 -1.37 -4.54 13.35
CA ASN A 56 -0.83 -4.33 14.70
C ASN A 56 0.32 -3.31 14.74
N ASP A 57 0.52 -2.54 13.68
CA ASP A 57 1.68 -1.68 13.57
C ASP A 57 1.29 -0.20 13.58
N VAL A 58 1.98 0.54 14.42
CA VAL A 58 1.76 1.98 14.62
C VAL A 58 2.39 2.80 13.48
N ARG A 59 3.30 2.19 12.70
CA ARG A 59 4.05 2.87 11.65
C ARG A 59 3.90 2.17 10.31
N GLU A 60 3.49 2.93 9.30
CA GLU A 60 3.46 2.49 7.89
C GLU A 60 4.87 2.34 7.32
N LEU A 61 5.06 1.43 6.35
CA LEU A 61 6.34 1.30 5.63
C LEU A 61 6.78 2.64 5.02
N ALA A 62 5.84 3.45 4.52
CA ALA A 62 6.13 4.78 3.99
C ALA A 62 6.86 5.71 4.98
N SER A 63 6.62 5.57 6.29
CA SER A 63 7.35 6.33 7.31
C SER A 63 8.83 5.91 7.39
N PHE A 64 9.12 4.64 7.18
CA PHE A 64 10.50 4.14 7.10
C PHE A 64 11.18 4.58 5.80
N VAL A 65 10.44 4.63 4.68
CA VAL A 65 10.96 5.16 3.41
C VAL A 65 11.34 6.63 3.56
N LEU A 66 10.48 7.46 4.16
CA LEU A 66 10.78 8.86 4.45
C LEU A 66 12.06 9.00 5.30
N GLU A 67 12.20 8.19 6.37
CA GLU A 67 13.38 8.22 7.23
C GLU A 67 14.65 7.76 6.51
N ALA A 68 14.55 6.82 5.58
CA ALA A 68 15.70 6.26 4.86
C ALA A 68 16.15 7.14 3.67
N THR A 69 15.22 7.87 3.04
CA THR A 69 15.50 8.66 1.83
C THR A 69 15.67 10.15 2.07
N ASP A 70 15.24 10.67 3.24
CA ASP A 70 15.10 12.10 3.53
C ASP A 70 14.18 12.82 2.51
N ALA A 71 13.33 12.08 1.81
CA ALA A 71 12.41 12.58 0.81
C ALA A 71 11.03 12.86 1.41
N GLU A 72 10.27 13.78 0.82
CA GLU A 72 8.85 13.95 1.12
C GLU A 72 8.06 12.80 0.50
N VAL A 73 7.42 11.97 1.33
CA VAL A 73 6.72 10.76 0.90
C VAL A 73 5.22 10.88 1.13
N GLN A 74 4.45 10.71 0.05
CA GLN A 74 2.99 10.61 0.13
C GLN A 74 2.52 9.17 -0.11
N ASN A 75 1.94 8.56 0.93
CA ASN A 75 1.40 7.20 0.84
C ASN A 75 -0.09 7.21 0.47
N CYS A 76 -0.42 6.74 -0.73
CA CYS A 76 -1.78 6.55 -1.21
C CYS A 76 -2.19 5.07 -1.31
N SER A 77 -1.40 4.15 -0.71
CA SER A 77 -1.69 2.72 -0.71
C SER A 77 -2.93 2.37 0.11
N ILE A 78 -3.66 1.35 -0.31
CA ILE A 78 -4.91 0.91 0.32
C ILE A 78 -4.84 -0.60 0.56
N GLY A 79 -4.97 -1.00 1.82
CA GLY A 79 -4.92 -2.41 2.21
C GLY A 79 -6.02 -3.26 1.56
N GLY A 80 -5.69 -4.51 1.22
CA GLY A 80 -6.61 -5.47 0.62
C GLY A 80 -6.89 -5.25 -0.87
N THR A 81 -6.27 -4.28 -1.53
CA THR A 81 -6.49 -4.01 -2.96
C THR A 81 -5.64 -4.92 -3.84
N THR A 82 -6.13 -5.21 -5.03
CA THR A 82 -5.46 -5.98 -6.09
C THR A 82 -4.94 -5.06 -7.19
N ALA A 83 -4.07 -5.58 -8.05
CA ALA A 83 -3.77 -4.89 -9.31
C ALA A 83 -4.91 -5.04 -10.30
N SER A 84 -5.48 -6.24 -10.40
CA SER A 84 -6.51 -6.64 -11.35
C SER A 84 -7.92 -6.35 -10.84
N LYS A 85 -8.87 -6.24 -11.77
CA LYS A 85 -10.28 -6.34 -11.46
C LYS A 85 -10.66 -7.78 -11.16
N LEU A 86 -11.50 -8.01 -10.14
CA LEU A 86 -11.91 -9.35 -9.74
C LEU A 86 -13.23 -9.79 -10.39
N ASN A 87 -14.16 -8.86 -10.61
CA ASN A 87 -15.50 -9.17 -11.14
C ASN A 87 -15.66 -8.68 -12.59
N LYS A 88 -16.01 -9.62 -13.48
CA LYS A 88 -16.28 -9.32 -14.90
C LYS A 88 -17.62 -8.68 -15.18
N GLY A 89 -18.34 -8.26 -14.20
CA GLY A 89 -19.60 -7.86 -14.61
C GLY A 89 -20.34 -6.99 -13.85
N ASN A 90 -20.13 -6.73 -12.78
CA ASN A 90 -21.24 -6.12 -12.45
C ASN A 90 -21.39 -5.49 -11.16
N GLU A 91 -21.30 -6.09 -10.13
CA GLU A 91 -21.53 -5.51 -8.82
C GLU A 91 -20.28 -5.72 -7.99
N VAL A 92 -19.71 -4.63 -7.64
CA VAL A 92 -18.56 -4.63 -6.78
C VAL A 92 -19.06 -4.59 -5.35
N ASP A 93 -19.01 -5.71 -4.68
CA ASP A 93 -19.39 -5.83 -3.28
C ASP A 93 -18.29 -5.38 -2.31
N TYR A 94 -17.11 -5.11 -2.85
CA TYR A 94 -15.92 -4.95 -2.06
C TYR A 94 -15.12 -3.73 -2.54
N TYR A 95 -14.81 -2.82 -1.63
CA TYR A 95 -14.13 -1.56 -1.97
C TYR A 95 -12.74 -1.78 -2.59
N GLY A 96 -12.04 -2.85 -2.21
CA GLY A 96 -10.74 -3.21 -2.76
C GLY A 96 -10.77 -3.49 -4.26
N ASP A 97 -11.87 -4.05 -4.77
CA ASP A 97 -12.04 -4.26 -6.21
C ASP A 97 -12.27 -2.93 -6.96
N LEU A 98 -12.98 -1.97 -6.38
CA LEU A 98 -13.12 -0.64 -6.98
C LEU A 98 -11.80 0.15 -7.01
N LEU A 99 -10.96 -0.04 -6.02
CA LEU A 99 -9.70 0.68 -5.85
C LEU A 99 -8.48 -0.18 -6.22
N ASN A 100 -8.67 -1.15 -7.13
CA ASN A 100 -7.56 -1.89 -7.74
C ASN A 100 -6.67 -0.96 -8.57
N PHE A 101 -5.44 -1.38 -8.86
CA PHE A 101 -4.47 -0.53 -9.56
C PHE A 101 -4.95 -0.09 -10.95
N HIS A 102 -5.64 -0.97 -11.70
CA HIS A 102 -6.19 -0.59 -13.00
C HIS A 102 -7.09 0.65 -12.88
N ASN A 103 -7.96 0.68 -11.86
CA ASN A 103 -8.86 1.80 -11.60
C ASN A 103 -8.13 3.01 -11.00
N VAL A 104 -7.21 2.79 -10.04
CA VAL A 104 -6.40 3.85 -9.43
C VAL A 104 -5.59 4.59 -10.50
N SER A 105 -4.97 3.88 -11.44
CA SER A 105 -4.24 4.50 -12.56
C SER A 105 -5.16 5.36 -13.46
N ASN A 106 -6.43 4.97 -13.60
CA ASN A 106 -7.41 5.78 -14.32
C ASN A 106 -7.76 7.07 -13.56
N ILE A 107 -7.96 6.97 -12.22
CA ILE A 107 -8.19 8.15 -11.36
C ILE A 107 -7.02 9.13 -11.47
N ILE A 108 -5.78 8.64 -11.38
CA ILE A 108 -4.56 9.44 -11.53
C ILE A 108 -4.55 10.18 -12.87
N CYS A 109 -4.88 9.50 -13.96
CA CYS A 109 -4.76 10.07 -15.29
C CYS A 109 -5.93 10.97 -15.68
N THR A 110 -7.11 10.74 -15.15
CA THR A 110 -8.30 11.56 -15.44
C THR A 110 -8.50 12.71 -14.46
N HIS A 111 -7.84 12.68 -13.30
CA HIS A 111 -8.09 13.57 -12.16
C HIS A 111 -9.54 13.56 -11.69
N ASP A 112 -10.21 12.43 -11.86
CA ASP A 112 -11.61 12.25 -11.53
C ASP A 112 -11.88 10.90 -10.88
N ILE A 113 -12.29 10.92 -9.62
CA ILE A 113 -12.64 9.73 -8.88
C ILE A 113 -13.92 9.07 -9.41
N SER A 114 -14.83 9.84 -10.01
CA SER A 114 -16.07 9.32 -10.59
C SER A 114 -15.84 8.51 -11.87
N SER A 115 -14.64 8.64 -12.46
CA SER A 115 -14.24 7.86 -13.65
C SER A 115 -14.23 6.35 -13.42
N VAL A 116 -14.25 5.91 -12.17
CA VAL A 116 -14.23 4.49 -11.80
C VAL A 116 -15.63 4.01 -11.49
N SER A 117 -16.33 4.68 -10.58
CA SER A 117 -17.70 4.38 -10.21
C SER A 117 -18.25 5.44 -9.26
N ASP A 118 -19.51 5.80 -9.43
CA ASP A 118 -20.25 6.66 -8.48
C ASP A 118 -20.34 6.04 -7.08
N ASN A 119 -20.18 4.72 -6.99
CA ASN A 119 -20.24 3.97 -5.74
C ASN A 119 -18.94 4.08 -4.90
N VAL A 120 -17.81 4.52 -5.46
CA VAL A 120 -16.55 4.65 -4.71
C VAL A 120 -16.76 5.47 -3.44
N LYS A 121 -17.51 6.57 -3.54
CA LYS A 121 -17.79 7.44 -2.39
C LYS A 121 -18.61 6.74 -1.31
N SER A 122 -19.58 5.92 -1.68
CA SER A 122 -20.43 5.18 -0.71
C SER A 122 -19.65 4.04 -0.05
N LEU A 123 -18.81 3.35 -0.80
CA LEU A 123 -17.96 2.27 -0.28
C LEU A 123 -16.84 2.78 0.62
N THR A 124 -16.32 3.96 0.31
CA THR A 124 -15.25 4.59 1.11
C THR A 124 -15.78 5.45 2.25
N SER A 125 -17.09 5.64 2.38
CA SER A 125 -17.68 6.42 3.49
C SER A 125 -17.33 5.85 4.88
N ASN A 126 -17.15 4.54 4.98
CA ASN A 126 -16.66 3.86 6.18
C ASN A 126 -15.12 3.79 6.24
N TYR A 127 -14.43 4.27 5.21
CA TYR A 127 -13.00 4.26 5.03
C TYR A 127 -12.52 5.64 4.61
N ASP A 128 -12.77 6.63 5.45
CA ASP A 128 -12.41 8.04 5.20
C ASP A 128 -10.96 8.20 4.69
N ALA A 129 -10.04 7.39 5.22
CA ALA A 129 -8.65 7.40 4.80
C ALA A 129 -8.45 7.03 3.32
N SER A 130 -9.17 6.01 2.81
CA SER A 130 -9.05 5.59 1.41
C SER A 130 -9.61 6.64 0.47
N TYR A 131 -10.76 7.23 0.81
CA TYR A 131 -11.34 8.31 0.04
C TYR A 131 -10.42 9.54 0.00
N VAL A 132 -9.81 9.88 1.12
CA VAL A 132 -8.89 11.02 1.20
C VAL A 132 -7.64 10.76 0.36
N LYS A 133 -7.07 9.55 0.39
CA LYS A 133 -5.94 9.14 -0.47
C LYS A 133 -6.29 9.28 -1.95
N MET A 134 -7.48 8.86 -2.35
CA MET A 134 -7.94 9.03 -3.74
C MET A 134 -8.17 10.50 -4.10
N LYS A 135 -8.70 11.31 -3.21
CA LYS A 135 -8.83 12.77 -3.42
C LYS A 135 -7.48 13.45 -3.54
N TYR A 136 -6.46 12.97 -2.83
CA TYR A 136 -5.09 13.44 -3.01
C TYR A 136 -4.59 13.14 -4.44
N LEU A 137 -4.73 11.90 -4.90
CA LEU A 137 -4.34 11.50 -6.26
C LEU A 137 -5.05 12.33 -7.36
N VAL A 138 -6.32 12.67 -7.15
CA VAL A 138 -7.06 13.56 -8.07
C VAL A 138 -6.44 14.95 -8.14
N GLY A 139 -5.92 15.46 -7.03
CA GLY A 139 -5.33 16.80 -6.93
C GLY A 139 -3.85 16.88 -7.27
N THR A 140 -3.15 15.73 -7.39
CA THR A 140 -1.70 15.69 -7.57
C THR A 140 -1.31 15.86 -9.04
N ASP A 141 -0.32 16.72 -9.29
CA ASP A 141 0.33 16.85 -10.60
C ASP A 141 1.64 16.06 -10.59
N LEU A 142 1.60 14.84 -11.13
CA LEU A 142 2.74 13.94 -11.13
C LEU A 142 3.94 14.40 -11.97
N ASN A 143 3.82 15.47 -12.73
CA ASN A 143 4.99 16.11 -13.38
C ASN A 143 5.95 16.78 -12.38
N LYS A 144 5.55 16.87 -11.11
CA LYS A 144 6.36 17.47 -10.04
C LYS A 144 6.98 16.45 -9.10
N GLU A 145 6.64 15.18 -9.29
CA GLU A 145 7.15 14.08 -8.48
C GLU A 145 8.39 13.48 -9.14
N ASP A 146 9.37 13.07 -8.34
CA ASP A 146 10.57 12.39 -8.84
C ASP A 146 10.29 10.91 -9.11
N PHE A 147 9.56 10.27 -8.18
CA PHE A 147 9.29 8.84 -8.21
C PHE A 147 7.83 8.52 -7.90
N MET A 148 7.32 7.50 -8.58
CA MET A 148 6.10 6.83 -8.21
C MET A 148 6.37 5.35 -7.92
N ILE A 149 6.09 4.91 -6.69
CA ILE A 149 6.20 3.49 -6.31
C ILE A 149 4.85 2.84 -6.53
N VAL A 150 4.84 1.73 -7.26
CA VAL A 150 3.68 0.89 -7.55
C VAL A 150 3.93 -0.50 -7.00
N ASN A 151 3.21 -0.90 -5.96
CA ASN A 151 3.42 -2.19 -5.32
C ASN A 151 2.09 -2.92 -5.07
N TYR A 152 1.79 -3.87 -5.95
CA TYR A 152 0.61 -4.72 -5.92
C TYR A 152 0.99 -6.17 -6.26
N GLY A 153 0.08 -7.09 -5.97
CA GLY A 153 0.16 -8.47 -6.41
C GLY A 153 0.05 -9.50 -5.31
N ILE A 154 0.29 -9.13 -4.07
CA ILE A 154 0.16 -10.07 -2.95
C ILE A 154 -1.29 -10.53 -2.81
N ASN A 155 -2.26 -9.63 -2.88
CA ASN A 155 -3.68 -9.97 -2.83
C ASN A 155 -4.14 -10.72 -4.08
N ASP A 156 -3.60 -10.36 -5.26
CA ASP A 156 -3.85 -11.12 -6.50
C ASP A 156 -3.40 -12.57 -6.35
N SER A 157 -2.22 -12.82 -5.76
CA SER A 157 -1.69 -14.18 -5.53
C SER A 157 -2.53 -14.97 -4.54
N ILE A 158 -2.95 -14.35 -3.43
CA ILE A 158 -3.85 -14.97 -2.43
C ILE A 158 -5.19 -15.34 -3.07
N LEU A 159 -5.73 -14.47 -3.92
CA LEU A 159 -6.98 -14.70 -4.63
C LEU A 159 -6.81 -15.54 -5.90
N ARG A 160 -5.60 -15.99 -6.20
CA ARG A 160 -5.26 -16.83 -7.34
C ARG A 160 -5.69 -16.21 -8.68
N VAL A 161 -5.50 -14.91 -8.82
CA VAL A 161 -5.77 -14.21 -10.07
C VAL A 161 -4.83 -14.72 -11.15
N ARG A 162 -5.38 -15.04 -12.32
CA ARG A 162 -4.59 -15.53 -13.44
C ARG A 162 -3.51 -14.53 -13.82
N THR A 163 -2.29 -14.99 -14.05
CA THR A 163 -1.13 -14.15 -14.36
C THR A 163 -1.33 -13.34 -15.63
N LYS A 164 -1.77 -13.98 -16.73
CA LYS A 164 -1.97 -13.33 -18.04
C LYS A 164 -3.01 -14.07 -18.88
N SER A 165 -3.42 -13.44 -19.99
CA SER A 165 -4.25 -14.01 -21.04
C SER A 165 -3.64 -13.73 -22.41
N GLU A 166 -4.34 -14.08 -23.50
CA GLU A 166 -3.95 -13.72 -24.87
C GLU A 166 -3.97 -12.20 -25.10
N ASN A 167 -4.85 -11.50 -24.42
CA ASN A 167 -4.86 -10.03 -24.40
C ASN A 167 -3.85 -9.50 -23.38
N PRO A 168 -2.75 -8.87 -23.78
CA PRO A 168 -1.73 -8.38 -22.86
C PRO A 168 -2.21 -7.25 -21.94
N TYR A 169 -3.38 -6.67 -22.21
CA TYR A 169 -4.02 -5.60 -21.43
C TYR A 169 -5.33 -6.05 -20.78
N ASP A 170 -5.51 -7.36 -20.58
CA ASP A 170 -6.71 -7.89 -19.91
C ASP A 170 -6.74 -7.49 -18.44
N GLU A 171 -7.62 -6.54 -18.11
CA GLU A 171 -7.76 -5.97 -16.77
C GLU A 171 -8.17 -6.96 -15.67
N TYR A 172 -8.59 -8.18 -16.07
CA TYR A 172 -8.91 -9.30 -15.18
C TYR A 172 -7.76 -10.31 -15.02
N THR A 173 -6.58 -9.94 -15.44
CA THR A 173 -5.33 -10.68 -15.17
C THR A 173 -4.34 -9.75 -14.50
N PHE A 174 -3.47 -10.31 -13.67
CA PHE A 174 -2.47 -9.52 -12.94
C PHE A 174 -1.58 -8.70 -13.86
N ALA A 175 -0.90 -9.36 -14.79
CA ALA A 175 0.03 -8.70 -15.72
C ALA A 175 -0.69 -7.72 -16.67
N GLY A 176 -1.91 -8.06 -17.11
CA GLY A 176 -2.68 -7.19 -17.97
C GLY A 176 -3.11 -5.90 -17.28
N ALA A 177 -3.56 -5.98 -16.04
CA ALA A 177 -3.93 -4.82 -15.23
C ALA A 177 -2.72 -3.94 -14.91
N MET A 178 -1.60 -4.56 -14.50
CA MET A 178 -0.34 -3.84 -14.25
C MET A 178 0.14 -3.12 -15.51
N ARG A 179 0.23 -3.83 -16.65
CA ARG A 179 0.68 -3.25 -17.91
C ARG A 179 -0.22 -2.09 -18.38
N ALA A 180 -1.55 -2.28 -18.28
CA ALA A 180 -2.49 -1.23 -18.67
C ALA A 180 -2.38 0.01 -17.78
N GLY A 181 -2.21 -0.18 -16.48
CA GLY A 181 -2.04 0.91 -15.52
C GLY A 181 -0.73 1.67 -15.72
N ILE A 182 0.39 0.95 -15.80
CA ILE A 182 1.72 1.53 -16.04
C ILE A 182 1.75 2.29 -17.37
N LYS A 183 1.28 1.66 -18.46
CA LYS A 183 1.20 2.32 -19.77
C LYS A 183 0.44 3.64 -19.70
N ARG A 184 -0.72 3.65 -19.06
CA ARG A 184 -1.57 4.85 -18.94
C ARG A 184 -0.87 5.97 -18.19
N ILE A 185 -0.18 5.66 -17.07
CA ILE A 185 0.55 6.65 -16.29
C ILE A 185 1.76 7.16 -17.08
N HIS A 186 2.55 6.25 -17.67
CA HIS A 186 3.73 6.60 -18.45
C HIS A 186 3.40 7.47 -19.67
N GLU A 187 2.33 7.17 -20.40
CA GLU A 187 1.89 8.01 -21.55
C GLU A 187 1.49 9.42 -21.12
N LYS A 188 0.97 9.59 -19.90
CA LYS A 188 0.58 10.91 -19.40
C LYS A 188 1.74 11.66 -18.74
N TYR A 189 2.64 10.94 -18.08
CA TYR A 189 3.75 11.48 -17.30
C TYR A 189 5.06 10.77 -17.72
N PRO A 190 5.59 11.05 -18.93
CA PRO A 190 6.70 10.29 -19.50
C PRO A 190 8.04 10.49 -18.77
N ASP A 191 8.19 11.60 -18.05
CA ASP A 191 9.41 11.91 -17.29
C ASP A 191 9.39 11.36 -15.86
N LEU A 192 8.22 10.88 -15.37
CA LEU A 192 8.08 10.29 -14.05
C LEU A 192 8.78 8.93 -13.98
N LYS A 193 9.66 8.75 -13.01
CA LYS A 193 10.28 7.45 -12.74
C LYS A 193 9.31 6.56 -11.98
N ILE A 194 8.88 5.46 -12.59
CA ILE A 194 7.94 4.49 -11.98
C ILE A 194 8.71 3.29 -11.49
N ILE A 195 8.61 3.01 -10.20
CA ILE A 195 9.25 1.87 -9.54
C ILE A 195 8.19 0.80 -9.25
N ILE A 196 8.27 -0.33 -9.94
CA ILE A 196 7.41 -1.47 -9.69
C ILE A 196 8.07 -2.35 -8.62
N GLY A 197 7.43 -2.51 -7.47
CA GLY A 197 7.93 -3.37 -6.40
C GLY A 197 7.69 -4.85 -6.67
N GLU A 198 8.67 -5.67 -6.29
CA GLU A 198 8.54 -7.13 -6.30
C GLU A 198 7.38 -7.59 -5.39
N VAL A 199 6.63 -8.60 -5.82
CA VAL A 199 5.68 -9.33 -4.97
C VAL A 199 6.48 -10.20 -4.01
N THR A 200 6.48 -9.83 -2.73
CA THR A 200 7.29 -10.46 -1.70
C THR A 200 6.78 -11.84 -1.29
N TYR A 201 7.62 -12.61 -0.59
CA TYR A 201 7.22 -13.86 0.03
C TYR A 201 6.07 -13.63 1.02
N THR A 202 5.15 -14.57 1.05
CA THR A 202 4.08 -14.64 2.04
C THR A 202 3.80 -16.10 2.39
N THR A 203 3.41 -16.36 3.62
CA THR A 203 2.90 -17.64 4.07
C THR A 203 1.63 -17.42 4.89
N TYR A 204 0.77 -18.43 4.93
CA TYR A 204 -0.41 -18.39 5.79
C TYR A 204 -0.10 -19.11 7.10
N ILE A 205 -0.41 -18.47 8.23
CA ILE A 205 -0.22 -19.06 9.55
C ILE A 205 -1.55 -19.68 10.00
N GLN A 206 -1.57 -21.00 10.11
CA GLN A 206 -2.73 -21.77 10.59
C GLN A 206 -2.38 -22.45 11.91
N ASN A 207 -3.13 -22.16 12.97
CA ASN A 207 -2.90 -22.72 14.31
C ASN A 207 -1.47 -22.46 14.86
N GLY A 208 -0.83 -21.37 14.45
CA GLY A 208 0.52 -21.01 14.86
C GLY A 208 1.64 -21.63 14.02
N GLU A 209 1.28 -22.39 12.97
CA GLU A 209 2.24 -23.01 12.05
C GLU A 209 2.01 -22.55 10.62
N PRO A 210 3.06 -22.41 9.79
CA PRO A 210 2.94 -22.10 8.37
C PRO A 210 2.15 -23.18 7.62
N ASP A 211 1.25 -22.74 6.74
CA ASP A 211 0.56 -23.63 5.80
C ASP A 211 1.38 -23.78 4.52
N GLU A 212 2.18 -24.83 4.41
CA GLU A 212 3.03 -25.09 3.25
C GLU A 212 2.22 -25.22 1.94
N SER A 213 1.00 -25.73 2.01
CA SER A 213 0.14 -25.87 0.82
C SER A 213 -0.29 -24.51 0.27
N PHE A 214 -0.50 -23.55 1.15
CA PHE A 214 -0.77 -22.17 0.76
C PHE A 214 0.47 -21.52 0.14
N ASP A 215 1.62 -21.70 0.77
CA ASP A 215 2.89 -21.16 0.28
C ASP A 215 3.27 -21.72 -1.10
N GLU A 216 3.11 -23.02 -1.32
CA GLU A 216 3.33 -23.63 -2.64
C GLU A 216 2.46 -23.01 -3.73
N VAL A 217 1.18 -22.79 -3.44
CA VAL A 217 0.25 -22.21 -4.43
C VAL A 217 0.53 -20.74 -4.65
N THR A 218 0.62 -19.94 -3.59
CA THR A 218 0.88 -18.49 -3.71
C THR A 218 2.28 -18.23 -4.25
N GLY A 219 3.25 -19.05 -3.89
CA GLY A 219 4.62 -18.98 -4.39
C GLY A 219 4.72 -19.14 -5.91
N THR A 220 3.92 -20.04 -6.50
CA THR A 220 3.86 -20.21 -7.96
C THR A 220 3.37 -18.92 -8.63
N TYR A 221 2.26 -18.35 -8.18
CA TYR A 221 1.75 -17.08 -8.72
C TYR A 221 2.75 -15.94 -8.53
N ARG A 222 3.38 -15.83 -7.37
CA ARG A 222 4.37 -14.81 -7.06
C ARG A 222 5.55 -14.85 -8.04
N VAL A 223 6.10 -16.02 -8.32
CA VAL A 223 7.20 -16.18 -9.28
C VAL A 223 6.77 -15.73 -10.68
N GLU A 224 5.62 -16.21 -11.16
CA GLU A 224 5.08 -15.82 -12.46
C GLU A 224 4.80 -14.31 -12.56
N TYR A 225 4.26 -13.72 -11.48
CA TYR A 225 3.96 -12.28 -11.42
C TYR A 225 5.25 -11.46 -11.52
N ASN A 226 6.28 -11.82 -10.74
CA ASN A 226 7.57 -11.12 -10.76
C ASN A 226 8.26 -11.21 -12.13
N GLU A 227 8.16 -12.35 -12.83
CA GLU A 227 8.64 -12.46 -14.19
C GLU A 227 7.91 -11.51 -15.17
N GLU A 228 6.59 -11.38 -15.04
CA GLU A 228 5.83 -10.44 -15.87
C GLU A 228 6.10 -8.98 -15.49
N LEU A 229 6.27 -8.65 -14.20
CA LEU A 229 6.64 -7.30 -13.75
C LEU A 229 7.99 -6.86 -14.30
N LYS A 230 8.98 -7.75 -14.32
CA LYS A 230 10.29 -7.50 -14.97
C LYS A 230 10.14 -7.18 -16.46
N LYS A 231 9.27 -7.92 -17.17
CA LYS A 231 8.99 -7.66 -18.58
C LYS A 231 8.32 -6.31 -18.78
N ILE A 232 7.29 -6.00 -17.97
CA ILE A 232 6.57 -4.72 -18.02
C ILE A 232 7.53 -3.55 -17.77
N ALA A 233 8.43 -3.66 -16.79
CA ALA A 233 9.42 -2.62 -16.54
C ALA A 233 10.32 -2.37 -17.76
N ASN A 234 10.66 -3.42 -18.51
CA ASN A 234 11.49 -3.30 -19.72
C ASN A 234 10.71 -2.84 -20.98
N GLU A 235 9.39 -2.71 -20.92
CA GLU A 235 8.56 -2.26 -22.04
C GLU A 235 8.51 -0.72 -22.15
N PHE A 236 8.85 0.01 -21.09
CA PHE A 236 8.68 1.46 -21.01
C PHE A 236 9.97 2.13 -20.50
N ASP A 237 10.29 3.28 -21.06
CA ASP A 237 11.35 4.13 -20.53
C ASP A 237 10.93 4.69 -19.14
N ASN A 238 11.90 4.94 -18.25
CA ASN A 238 11.67 5.43 -16.90
C ASN A 238 10.78 4.53 -16.01
N VAL A 239 10.64 3.25 -16.36
CA VAL A 239 9.97 2.23 -15.54
C VAL A 239 10.99 1.20 -15.09
N TYR A 240 11.05 0.94 -13.80
CA TYR A 240 12.08 0.13 -13.17
C TYR A 240 11.44 -0.94 -12.29
N PHE A 241 12.09 -2.10 -12.16
CA PHE A 241 11.66 -3.17 -11.28
C PHE A 241 12.57 -3.24 -10.05
N PHE A 242 12.01 -2.96 -8.88
CA PHE A 242 12.71 -3.08 -7.61
C PHE A 242 12.60 -4.51 -7.07
N GLU A 243 13.66 -5.29 -7.24
CA GLU A 243 13.77 -6.67 -6.82
C GLU A 243 14.31 -6.75 -5.40
N ILE A 244 13.41 -6.60 -4.41
CA ILE A 244 13.79 -6.59 -2.98
C ILE A 244 14.48 -7.87 -2.53
N SER A 245 14.20 -9.00 -3.17
CA SER A 245 14.85 -10.29 -2.89
C SER A 245 16.36 -10.27 -3.07
N GLN A 246 16.91 -9.36 -3.86
CA GLN A 246 18.37 -9.16 -3.97
C GLN A 246 18.98 -8.52 -2.72
N TYR A 247 18.19 -7.83 -1.91
CA TYR A 247 18.62 -7.14 -0.70
C TYR A 247 18.16 -7.85 0.58
N MET A 248 17.00 -8.49 0.50
CA MET A 248 16.35 -9.16 1.62
C MET A 248 15.57 -10.37 1.12
N GLU A 249 16.19 -11.53 1.12
CA GLU A 249 15.49 -12.77 0.79
C GLU A 249 14.63 -13.21 1.98
N ILE A 250 13.32 -13.30 1.76
CA ILE A 250 12.36 -13.85 2.72
C ILE A 250 11.89 -15.22 2.18
N ASN A 251 11.94 -16.23 3.04
CA ASN A 251 11.54 -17.59 2.71
C ASN A 251 10.96 -18.31 3.95
N LYS A 252 10.59 -19.58 3.81
CA LYS A 252 9.98 -20.38 4.87
C LYS A 252 10.86 -20.53 6.13
N ASP A 253 12.19 -20.41 5.99
CA ASP A 253 13.12 -20.65 7.09
C ASP A 253 13.42 -19.36 7.89
N ASN A 254 13.07 -18.18 7.37
CA ASN A 254 13.39 -16.90 8.00
C ASN A 254 12.25 -15.87 8.04
N TYR A 255 11.04 -16.22 7.57
CA TYR A 255 9.94 -15.26 7.49
C TYR A 255 9.61 -14.56 8.82
N GLU A 256 9.72 -15.26 9.96
CA GLU A 256 9.47 -14.68 11.29
C GLU A 256 10.40 -13.51 11.62
N THR A 257 11.58 -13.46 11.02
CA THR A 257 12.53 -12.35 11.19
C THR A 257 12.00 -11.06 10.59
N TYR A 258 11.22 -11.16 9.50
CA TYR A 258 10.83 -10.01 8.68
C TYR A 258 9.33 -9.78 8.60
N LEU A 259 8.50 -10.79 8.85
CA LEU A 259 7.05 -10.71 8.78
C LEU A 259 6.42 -10.76 10.19
N ALA A 260 5.36 -9.98 10.37
CA ALA A 260 4.62 -9.91 11.63
C ALA A 260 3.57 -11.03 11.76
N ASP A 261 2.96 -11.41 10.65
CA ASP A 261 1.82 -12.32 10.58
C ASP A 261 1.90 -13.28 9.38
N GLY A 262 3.11 -13.50 8.87
CA GLY A 262 3.35 -14.31 7.68
C GLY A 262 3.07 -13.58 6.36
N LEU A 263 2.59 -12.35 6.41
CA LEU A 263 2.22 -11.54 5.24
C LEU A 263 2.85 -10.14 5.28
N HIS A 264 2.63 -9.40 6.35
CA HIS A 264 3.04 -8.01 6.47
C HIS A 264 4.43 -7.90 7.13
N LEU A 265 5.24 -6.97 6.65
CA LEU A 265 6.55 -6.70 7.24
C LEU A 265 6.42 -6.25 8.70
N ASN A 266 7.22 -6.84 9.58
CA ASN A 266 7.42 -6.33 10.92
C ASN A 266 8.39 -5.13 10.92
N GLU A 267 8.75 -4.59 12.08
CA GLU A 267 9.62 -3.41 12.16
C GLU A 267 10.99 -3.63 11.52
N GLU A 268 11.60 -4.81 11.71
CA GLU A 268 12.88 -5.16 11.10
C GLU A 268 12.76 -5.28 9.57
N GLY A 269 11.72 -5.96 9.10
CA GLY A 269 11.44 -6.07 7.68
C GLY A 269 11.24 -4.71 7.02
N LYS A 270 10.52 -3.79 7.67
CA LYS A 270 10.31 -2.42 7.16
C LYS A 270 11.61 -1.61 7.10
N LYS A 271 12.45 -1.69 8.13
CA LYS A 271 13.77 -1.04 8.14
C LYS A 271 14.65 -1.54 6.99
N ARG A 272 14.69 -2.86 6.81
CA ARG A 272 15.50 -3.47 5.77
C ARG A 272 15.00 -3.12 4.37
N TYR A 273 13.68 -3.23 4.17
CA TYR A 273 13.04 -2.88 2.91
C TYR A 273 13.28 -1.41 2.52
N SER A 274 13.05 -0.49 3.46
CA SER A 274 13.20 0.93 3.19
C SER A 274 14.64 1.34 2.93
N ALA A 275 15.62 0.74 3.63
CA ALA A 275 17.03 0.97 3.37
C ALA A 275 17.44 0.51 1.96
N ALA A 276 17.00 -0.68 1.55
CA ALA A 276 17.23 -1.20 0.21
C ALA A 276 16.58 -0.34 -0.87
N LEU A 277 15.34 0.10 -0.63
CA LEU A 277 14.65 0.99 -1.56
C LEU A 277 15.36 2.35 -1.68
N ALA A 278 15.84 2.92 -0.57
CA ALA A 278 16.59 4.18 -0.60
C ALA A 278 17.88 4.04 -1.42
N GLU A 279 18.64 2.97 -1.23
CA GLU A 279 19.84 2.66 -2.03
C GLU A 279 19.49 2.58 -3.52
N TYR A 280 18.44 1.84 -3.86
CA TYR A 280 17.98 1.69 -5.25
C TYR A 280 17.55 3.02 -5.89
N LEU A 281 16.82 3.87 -5.16
CA LEU A 281 16.38 5.16 -5.67
C LEU A 281 17.56 6.13 -5.88
N GLU A 282 18.63 6.06 -5.07
CA GLU A 282 19.83 6.88 -5.27
C GLU A 282 20.57 6.50 -6.56
N GLU A 283 20.56 5.22 -6.95
CA GLU A 283 21.16 4.77 -8.22
C GLU A 283 20.41 5.32 -9.45
N LEU A 284 19.15 5.71 -9.28
CA LEU A 284 18.30 6.20 -10.36
C LEU A 284 18.27 7.73 -10.48
N LYS A 285 18.86 8.46 -9.53
CA LYS A 285 18.95 9.93 -9.58
C LYS A 285 19.97 10.40 -10.61
#